data_ef673832abe8bb2cb2b617d10acf1d50
#
_entry.id   ef673832abe8bb2cb2b617d10acf1d50
#
_cell.length_a   1.000
_cell.length_b   1.000
_cell.length_c   1.000
_cell.angle_alpha   90.00
_cell.angle_beta   90.00
_cell.angle_gamma   90.00
#
_symmetry.space_group_name_H-M   'P 1'
#
loop_
_entity.id
_entity.type
_entity.pdbx_description
1 polymer ?
#
loop_
_entity_poly.entity_id
_entity_poly.type
_entity_poly.pdbx_seq_one_letter_code
_entity_poly.pdbx_strand_id
1 'polypeptide(L)'
;EVGQRLTPALARSSIRDLYRSGFFEQVEIGREDNILVIKVVERPAISAVSLEGNDKIPTESLLPALAEIGIAEGEVFDQLAIDRIQQELVREYFNQGHYAVEVDPQVTELDRNRVSIVIQVEEGKQAKIRHINIVGNETFKEKELREDFESDSKSGLMFWRGRTNYTREKLSGDLERLRAYYLDRGYMDFAIESTQVSISPDKQNIYITANVREGEVFTVSDVHLTGDLVLNAETLRSFVRVDSGEVFSRKEVESTVEAITAVLSNFGYAFANVNPVPRINRDDKTVDITFFVEPGKRVYVRRVEFRGNTLSKDEVLRREMRQFEGAWYSQAAIDRSRLRLQRIGYFVNVNIETAAVEGSE
;
A
#
# COMPACT_ATOMS: atom_id res chain seq x y z
N GLU A 1 -32.60 34.11 -16.51
CA GLU A 1 -33.81 34.52 -15.77
C GLU A 1 -34.90 34.92 -16.74
N VAL A 2 -36.17 34.67 -16.37
CA VAL A 2 -37.33 35.05 -17.22
C VAL A 2 -37.35 36.56 -17.38
N GLY A 3 -37.42 37.04 -18.65
CA GLY A 3 -37.47 38.47 -18.98
C GLY A 3 -36.12 39.11 -19.36
N GLN A 4 -35.02 38.41 -19.31
CA GLN A 4 -33.74 38.91 -19.81
C GLN A 4 -33.64 38.83 -21.33
N ARG A 5 -33.02 39.86 -21.93
CA ARG A 5 -32.73 39.86 -23.39
C ARG A 5 -31.64 38.81 -23.67
N LEU A 6 -31.91 37.92 -24.62
CA LEU A 6 -30.91 36.97 -25.08
C LEU A 6 -29.74 37.70 -25.74
N THR A 7 -28.58 37.66 -25.13
CA THR A 7 -27.33 38.16 -25.70
C THR A 7 -26.44 36.97 -26.14
N PRO A 8 -25.54 37.17 -27.13
CA PRO A 8 -24.62 36.09 -27.53
C PRO A 8 -23.71 35.56 -26.39
N ALA A 9 -23.47 36.40 -25.38
CA ALA A 9 -22.69 36.02 -24.18
C ALA A 9 -23.53 35.09 -23.29
N LEU A 10 -24.80 35.43 -23.05
CA LEU A 10 -25.73 34.62 -22.27
C LEU A 10 -25.99 33.25 -22.93
N ALA A 11 -26.19 33.23 -24.26
CA ALA A 11 -26.36 31.99 -25.01
C ALA A 11 -25.11 31.07 -24.85
N ARG A 12 -23.91 31.63 -25.00
CA ARG A 12 -22.66 30.88 -24.81
C ARG A 12 -22.50 30.35 -23.40
N SER A 13 -22.82 31.12 -22.36
CA SER A 13 -22.77 30.63 -20.98
C SER A 13 -23.79 29.53 -20.75
N SER A 14 -25.03 29.66 -21.21
CA SER A 14 -26.03 28.64 -21.06
C SER A 14 -25.69 27.32 -21.78
N ILE A 15 -25.15 27.40 -23.00
CA ILE A 15 -24.63 26.20 -23.68
C ILE A 15 -23.51 25.53 -22.83
N ARG A 16 -22.59 26.34 -22.34
CA ARG A 16 -21.48 25.81 -21.50
C ARG A 16 -21.98 25.15 -20.22
N ASP A 17 -22.96 25.76 -19.56
CA ASP A 17 -23.52 25.24 -18.32
C ASP A 17 -24.31 23.94 -18.57
N LEU A 18 -25.04 23.83 -19.67
CA LEU A 18 -25.72 22.61 -20.10
C LEU A 18 -24.71 21.49 -20.44
N TYR A 19 -23.63 21.80 -21.17
CA TYR A 19 -22.57 20.81 -21.41
C TYR A 19 -21.86 20.37 -20.12
N ARG A 20 -21.62 21.30 -19.19
CA ARG A 20 -20.99 21.00 -17.90
C ARG A 20 -21.86 20.11 -17.00
N SER A 21 -23.16 20.08 -17.20
CA SER A 21 -24.05 19.18 -16.47
C SER A 21 -23.80 17.70 -16.78
N GLY A 22 -23.12 17.39 -17.92
CA GLY A 22 -22.77 16.03 -18.32
C GLY A 22 -23.93 15.26 -18.98
N PHE A 23 -25.17 15.75 -18.92
CA PHE A 23 -26.34 15.00 -19.36
C PHE A 23 -26.60 15.06 -20.89
N PHE A 24 -25.93 15.98 -21.58
CA PHE A 24 -26.24 16.24 -22.99
C PHE A 24 -25.02 15.96 -23.87
N GLU A 25 -25.30 15.27 -24.98
CA GLU A 25 -24.31 15.03 -26.05
C GLU A 25 -24.26 16.25 -26.99
N GLN A 26 -25.40 16.83 -27.31
CA GLN A 26 -25.48 18.01 -28.17
C GLN A 26 -26.45 19.04 -27.56
N VAL A 27 -26.06 20.31 -27.63
CA VAL A 27 -26.87 21.44 -27.19
C VAL A 27 -26.84 22.52 -28.27
N GLU A 28 -28.00 22.83 -28.81
CA GLU A 28 -28.18 23.91 -29.78
C GLU A 28 -29.15 24.95 -29.21
N ILE A 29 -28.77 26.20 -29.28
CA ILE A 29 -29.63 27.31 -28.90
C ILE A 29 -29.99 28.12 -30.15
N GLY A 30 -31.27 28.14 -30.47
CA GLY A 30 -31.84 28.92 -31.57
C GLY A 30 -32.88 29.91 -31.08
N ARG A 31 -33.36 30.76 -32.00
CA ARG A 31 -34.47 31.66 -31.79
C ARG A 31 -35.48 31.48 -32.91
N GLU A 32 -36.73 31.25 -32.56
CA GLU A 32 -37.85 31.27 -33.46
C GLU A 32 -38.79 32.43 -33.03
N ASP A 33 -38.84 33.46 -33.85
CA ASP A 33 -39.53 34.72 -33.53
C ASP A 33 -39.06 35.34 -32.18
N ASN A 34 -39.90 35.25 -31.16
CA ASN A 34 -39.67 35.75 -29.82
C ASN A 34 -39.48 34.61 -28.79
N ILE A 35 -39.34 33.37 -29.26
CA ILE A 35 -39.17 32.17 -28.42
C ILE A 35 -37.74 31.70 -28.51
N LEU A 36 -37.13 31.45 -27.36
CA LEU A 36 -35.84 30.78 -27.26
C LEU A 36 -36.07 29.26 -27.40
N VAL A 37 -35.47 28.66 -28.40
CA VAL A 37 -35.55 27.22 -28.64
C VAL A 37 -34.20 26.60 -28.23
N ILE A 38 -34.22 25.67 -27.28
CA ILE A 38 -33.05 24.88 -26.88
C ILE A 38 -33.32 23.46 -27.37
N LYS A 39 -32.52 23.00 -28.31
CA LYS A 39 -32.50 21.60 -28.74
C LYS A 39 -31.38 20.88 -28.06
N VAL A 40 -31.68 19.77 -27.42
CA VAL A 40 -30.72 18.94 -26.74
C VAL A 40 -30.81 17.50 -27.23
N VAL A 41 -29.67 16.83 -27.26
CA VAL A 41 -29.57 15.38 -27.38
C VAL A 41 -29.05 14.87 -26.06
N GLU A 42 -29.85 14.08 -25.37
CA GLU A 42 -29.48 13.51 -24.08
C GLU A 42 -28.51 12.36 -24.29
N ARG A 43 -27.47 12.28 -23.44
CA ARG A 43 -26.60 11.11 -23.39
C ARG A 43 -27.39 9.92 -22.88
N PRO A 44 -27.15 8.70 -23.39
CA PRO A 44 -27.82 7.51 -22.88
C PRO A 44 -27.43 7.23 -21.43
N ALA A 45 -28.33 6.61 -20.68
CA ALA A 45 -28.07 6.12 -19.34
C ALA A 45 -27.54 4.68 -19.37
N ILE A 46 -26.60 4.36 -18.49
CA ILE A 46 -26.06 3.01 -18.34
C ILE A 46 -27.13 2.12 -17.67
N SER A 47 -27.56 1.08 -18.35
CA SER A 47 -28.55 0.11 -17.87
C SER A 47 -27.93 -1.06 -17.12
N ALA A 48 -26.75 -1.49 -17.53
CA ALA A 48 -25.99 -2.58 -16.91
C ALA A 48 -24.51 -2.48 -17.25
N VAL A 49 -23.68 -2.92 -16.33
CA VAL A 49 -22.23 -3.07 -16.52
C VAL A 49 -21.85 -4.48 -16.11
N SER A 50 -21.17 -5.19 -16.99
CA SER A 50 -20.63 -6.53 -16.71
C SER A 50 -19.17 -6.65 -17.15
N LEU A 51 -18.42 -7.49 -16.44
CA LEU A 51 -17.07 -7.89 -16.80
C LEU A 51 -17.05 -9.38 -17.07
N GLU A 52 -16.33 -9.78 -18.12
CA GLU A 52 -16.20 -11.17 -18.53
C GLU A 52 -14.71 -11.50 -18.77
N GLY A 53 -14.27 -12.69 -18.34
CA GLY A 53 -12.90 -13.16 -18.54
C GLY A 53 -11.86 -12.63 -17.54
N ASN A 54 -12.30 -11.94 -16.49
CA ASN A 54 -11.45 -11.38 -15.43
C ASN A 54 -11.22 -12.36 -14.26
N ASP A 55 -10.64 -13.51 -14.54
CA ASP A 55 -10.47 -14.61 -13.56
C ASP A 55 -9.50 -14.25 -12.42
N LYS A 56 -8.51 -13.38 -12.67
CA LYS A 56 -7.46 -13.04 -11.72
C LYS A 56 -7.82 -11.88 -10.81
N ILE A 57 -8.62 -10.95 -11.30
CA ILE A 57 -9.11 -9.83 -10.52
C ILE A 57 -10.61 -10.02 -10.32
N PRO A 58 -11.08 -10.28 -9.08
CA PRO A 58 -12.50 -10.49 -8.83
C PRO A 58 -13.35 -9.29 -9.27
N THR A 59 -14.48 -9.55 -9.90
CA THR A 59 -15.43 -8.52 -10.37
C THR A 59 -15.85 -7.59 -9.23
N GLU A 60 -16.02 -8.12 -8.01
CA GLU A 60 -16.40 -7.35 -6.82
C GLU A 60 -15.36 -6.28 -6.45
N SER A 61 -14.11 -6.49 -6.83
CA SER A 61 -13.02 -5.51 -6.61
C SER A 61 -12.97 -4.45 -7.70
N LEU A 62 -13.40 -4.78 -8.91
CA LEU A 62 -13.38 -3.88 -10.07
C LEU A 62 -14.60 -2.96 -10.13
N LEU A 63 -15.79 -3.45 -9.82
CA LEU A 63 -17.02 -2.67 -9.87
C LEU A 63 -17.01 -1.36 -9.09
N PRO A 64 -16.48 -1.29 -7.84
CA PRO A 64 -16.39 -0.02 -7.12
C PRO A 64 -15.48 0.99 -7.83
N ALA A 65 -14.34 0.54 -8.39
CA ALA A 65 -13.43 1.41 -9.13
C ALA A 65 -14.07 1.93 -10.44
N LEU A 66 -14.87 1.10 -11.11
CA LEU A 66 -15.65 1.50 -12.27
C LEU A 66 -16.68 2.59 -11.90
N ALA A 67 -17.36 2.42 -10.78
CA ALA A 67 -18.35 3.37 -10.28
C ALA A 67 -17.73 4.75 -9.94
N GLU A 68 -16.53 4.77 -9.34
CA GLU A 68 -15.81 6.02 -9.04
C GLU A 68 -15.48 6.85 -10.30
N ILE A 69 -15.33 6.19 -11.45
CA ILE A 69 -15.05 6.84 -12.74
C ILE A 69 -16.35 7.19 -13.50
N GLY A 70 -17.51 6.87 -12.92
CA GLY A 70 -18.83 7.16 -13.50
C GLY A 70 -19.37 6.06 -14.41
N ILE A 71 -18.87 4.82 -14.29
CA ILE A 71 -19.42 3.65 -15.00
C ILE A 71 -20.12 2.74 -14.02
N ALA A 72 -21.38 3.05 -13.78
CA ALA A 72 -22.29 2.26 -12.95
C ALA A 72 -23.69 2.30 -13.51
N GLU A 73 -24.53 1.36 -13.10
CA GLU A 73 -25.96 1.35 -13.45
C GLU A 73 -26.63 2.63 -12.96
N GLY A 74 -27.36 3.30 -13.86
CA GLY A 74 -28.05 4.57 -13.62
C GLY A 74 -27.22 5.82 -13.94
N GLU A 75 -25.92 5.71 -14.14
CA GLU A 75 -25.04 6.83 -14.52
C GLU A 75 -25.19 7.18 -16.00
N VAL A 76 -24.79 8.38 -16.35
CA VAL A 76 -24.80 8.87 -17.74
C VAL A 76 -23.59 8.33 -18.48
N PHE A 77 -23.81 7.73 -19.62
CA PHE A 77 -22.75 7.18 -20.45
C PHE A 77 -21.83 8.27 -21.02
N ASP A 78 -20.54 8.09 -20.84
CA ASP A 78 -19.50 8.92 -21.43
C ASP A 78 -18.43 8.04 -22.09
N GLN A 79 -18.23 8.21 -23.39
CA GLN A 79 -17.22 7.47 -24.16
C GLN A 79 -15.80 7.67 -23.60
N LEU A 80 -15.49 8.89 -23.12
CA LEU A 80 -14.16 9.16 -22.52
C LEU A 80 -13.95 8.41 -21.20
N ALA A 81 -15.01 8.07 -20.48
CA ALA A 81 -14.93 7.24 -19.29
C ALA A 81 -14.57 5.78 -19.67
N ILE A 82 -15.14 5.27 -20.76
CA ILE A 82 -14.83 3.93 -21.28
C ILE A 82 -13.35 3.83 -21.68
N ASP A 83 -12.83 4.81 -22.42
CA ASP A 83 -11.43 4.81 -22.85
C ASP A 83 -10.48 4.87 -21.65
N ARG A 84 -10.83 5.65 -20.62
CA ARG A 84 -10.06 5.72 -19.37
C ARG A 84 -10.05 4.38 -18.64
N ILE A 85 -11.18 3.73 -18.50
CA ILE A 85 -11.28 2.41 -17.85
C ILE A 85 -10.48 1.37 -18.58
N GLN A 86 -10.57 1.31 -19.89
CA GLN A 86 -9.76 0.38 -20.67
C GLN A 86 -8.27 0.54 -20.32
N GLN A 87 -7.77 1.78 -20.26
CA GLN A 87 -6.37 2.06 -19.91
C GLN A 87 -6.06 1.70 -18.45
N GLU A 88 -6.95 2.00 -17.51
CA GLU A 88 -6.75 1.67 -16.09
C GLU A 88 -6.76 0.16 -15.85
N LEU A 89 -7.67 -0.58 -16.47
CA LEU A 89 -7.70 -2.04 -16.37
C LEU A 89 -6.43 -2.65 -16.98
N VAL A 90 -6.01 -2.23 -18.17
CA VAL A 90 -4.75 -2.68 -18.76
C VAL A 90 -3.57 -2.41 -17.84
N ARG A 91 -3.53 -1.23 -17.20
CA ARG A 91 -2.47 -0.86 -16.26
C ARG A 91 -2.49 -1.75 -15.01
N GLU A 92 -3.68 -2.05 -14.47
CA GLU A 92 -3.79 -2.92 -13.31
C GLU A 92 -3.34 -4.36 -13.62
N TYR A 93 -3.71 -4.90 -14.76
CA TYR A 93 -3.22 -6.19 -15.22
C TYR A 93 -1.70 -6.19 -15.49
N PHE A 94 -1.15 -5.09 -15.99
CA PHE A 94 0.31 -4.95 -16.16
C PHE A 94 1.03 -4.93 -14.81
N ASN A 95 0.47 -4.30 -13.78
CA ASN A 95 1.02 -4.33 -12.42
C ASN A 95 1.11 -5.77 -11.89
N GLN A 96 0.14 -6.61 -12.26
CA GLN A 96 0.11 -8.03 -11.89
C GLN A 96 0.91 -8.93 -12.87
N GLY A 97 1.57 -8.36 -13.85
CA GLY A 97 2.43 -9.08 -14.80
C GLY A 97 1.71 -9.68 -16.00
N HIS A 98 0.47 -9.31 -16.25
CA HIS A 98 -0.30 -9.75 -17.42
C HIS A 98 -0.11 -8.79 -18.60
N TYR A 99 1.08 -8.81 -19.23
CA TYR A 99 1.42 -7.88 -20.30
C TYR A 99 0.75 -8.20 -21.65
N ALA A 100 0.15 -9.35 -21.78
CA ALA A 100 -0.60 -9.75 -22.96
C ALA A 100 -2.12 -9.52 -22.81
N VAL A 101 -2.54 -8.83 -21.75
CA VAL A 101 -3.96 -8.55 -21.54
C VAL A 101 -4.53 -7.71 -22.69
N GLU A 102 -5.72 -8.08 -23.12
CA GLU A 102 -6.56 -7.31 -24.04
C GLU A 102 -7.88 -7.00 -23.31
N VAL A 103 -8.27 -5.74 -23.32
CA VAL A 103 -9.52 -5.27 -22.69
C VAL A 103 -10.34 -4.61 -23.78
N ASP A 104 -11.52 -5.17 -24.04
CA ASP A 104 -12.42 -4.72 -25.10
C ASP A 104 -13.81 -4.35 -24.51
N PRO A 105 -14.04 -3.05 -24.26
CA PRO A 105 -15.33 -2.58 -23.81
C PRO A 105 -16.33 -2.55 -24.97
N GLN A 106 -17.38 -3.34 -24.89
CA GLN A 106 -18.47 -3.38 -25.87
C GLN A 106 -19.69 -2.63 -25.35
N VAL A 107 -20.14 -1.63 -26.09
CA VAL A 107 -21.31 -0.82 -25.77
C VAL A 107 -22.44 -1.20 -26.70
N THR A 108 -23.56 -1.62 -26.14
CA THR A 108 -24.76 -1.99 -26.89
C THR A 108 -25.89 -1.00 -26.56
N GLU A 109 -26.42 -0.35 -27.60
CA GLU A 109 -27.57 0.53 -27.47
C GLU A 109 -28.86 -0.27 -27.20
N LEU A 110 -29.65 0.24 -26.25
CA LEU A 110 -30.92 -0.33 -25.84
C LEU A 110 -32.07 0.68 -26.03
N ASP A 111 -33.30 0.19 -26.00
CA ASP A 111 -34.47 1.05 -26.04
C ASP A 111 -34.49 2.11 -24.93
N ARG A 112 -35.15 3.24 -25.18
CA ARG A 112 -35.33 4.35 -24.23
C ARG A 112 -34.04 5.07 -23.85
N ASN A 113 -33.17 5.32 -24.81
CA ASN A 113 -31.92 6.04 -24.66
C ASN A 113 -31.03 5.44 -23.53
N ARG A 114 -30.81 4.13 -23.57
CA ARG A 114 -29.96 3.40 -22.62
C ARG A 114 -28.88 2.62 -23.33
N VAL A 115 -27.81 2.30 -22.60
CA VAL A 115 -26.72 1.41 -23.06
C VAL A 115 -26.45 0.31 -22.06
N SER A 116 -26.00 -0.84 -22.57
CA SER A 116 -25.38 -1.89 -21.77
C SER A 116 -23.91 -1.95 -22.12
N ILE A 117 -23.06 -2.09 -21.11
CA ILE A 117 -21.61 -2.15 -21.25
C ILE A 117 -21.14 -3.54 -20.81
N VAL A 118 -20.46 -4.24 -21.72
CA VAL A 118 -19.80 -5.51 -21.45
C VAL A 118 -18.29 -5.29 -21.65
N ILE A 119 -17.50 -5.43 -20.60
CA ILE A 119 -16.04 -5.31 -20.68
C ILE A 119 -15.48 -6.72 -20.78
N GLN A 120 -15.04 -7.10 -21.96
CA GLN A 120 -14.38 -8.38 -22.19
C GLN A 120 -12.89 -8.25 -21.88
N VAL A 121 -12.36 -9.18 -21.08
CA VAL A 121 -10.97 -9.21 -20.67
C VAL A 121 -10.35 -10.53 -21.11
N GLU A 122 -9.34 -10.45 -21.97
CA GLU A 122 -8.48 -11.58 -22.26
C GLU A 122 -7.16 -11.40 -21.51
N GLU A 123 -7.05 -12.02 -20.31
CA GLU A 123 -5.93 -11.78 -19.39
C GLU A 123 -4.56 -12.18 -19.92
N GLY A 124 -4.51 -13.14 -20.83
CA GLY A 124 -3.29 -13.73 -21.31
C GLY A 124 -2.52 -14.49 -20.22
N LYS A 125 -1.28 -14.87 -20.52
CA LYS A 125 -0.41 -15.53 -19.54
C LYS A 125 0.34 -14.50 -18.70
N GLN A 126 0.42 -14.73 -17.39
CA GLN A 126 1.26 -13.94 -16.51
C GLN A 126 2.74 -14.14 -16.86
N ALA A 127 3.47 -13.05 -17.01
CA ALA A 127 4.88 -13.07 -17.32
C ALA A 127 5.72 -13.55 -16.13
N LYS A 128 6.82 -14.26 -16.42
CA LYS A 128 7.72 -14.83 -15.39
C LYS A 128 9.06 -14.13 -15.43
N ILE A 129 9.61 -13.86 -14.26
CA ILE A 129 10.98 -13.35 -14.16
C ILE A 129 11.95 -14.42 -14.65
N ARG A 130 12.68 -14.11 -15.68
CA ARG A 130 13.69 -14.98 -16.28
C ARG A 130 15.05 -14.77 -15.65
N HIS A 131 15.38 -13.52 -15.42
CA HIS A 131 16.68 -13.12 -14.90
C HIS A 131 16.59 -11.77 -14.20
N ILE A 132 17.27 -11.66 -13.07
CA ILE A 132 17.50 -10.41 -12.36
C ILE A 132 19.00 -10.20 -12.38
N ASN A 133 19.44 -9.09 -12.95
CA ASN A 133 20.83 -8.70 -13.05
C ASN A 133 21.07 -7.48 -12.16
N ILE A 134 22.09 -7.53 -11.31
CA ILE A 134 22.52 -6.41 -10.48
C ILE A 134 23.86 -5.94 -11.04
N VAL A 135 23.94 -4.65 -11.37
CA VAL A 135 25.13 -4.04 -11.99
C VAL A 135 25.66 -2.97 -11.07
N GLY A 136 26.99 -2.95 -10.83
CA GLY A 136 27.64 -2.03 -9.89
C GLY A 136 27.89 -2.62 -8.51
N ASN A 137 27.58 -3.90 -8.32
CA ASN A 137 27.91 -4.65 -7.10
C ASN A 137 29.35 -5.18 -7.19
N GLU A 138 30.29 -4.47 -6.58
CA GLU A 138 31.71 -4.84 -6.57
C GLU A 138 32.08 -5.69 -5.35
N THR A 139 31.45 -5.43 -4.20
CA THR A 139 31.78 -6.07 -2.92
C THR A 139 31.11 -7.43 -2.74
N PHE A 140 29.83 -7.55 -3.10
CA PHE A 140 29.04 -8.76 -2.88
C PHE A 140 28.69 -9.45 -4.19
N LYS A 141 28.65 -10.77 -4.18
CA LYS A 141 28.27 -11.56 -5.35
C LYS A 141 26.76 -11.43 -5.60
N GLU A 142 26.37 -11.30 -6.87
CA GLU A 142 24.95 -11.23 -7.26
C GLU A 142 24.10 -12.37 -6.68
N LYS A 143 24.66 -13.59 -6.60
CA LYS A 143 23.96 -14.74 -6.00
C LYS A 143 23.60 -14.51 -4.53
N GLU A 144 24.50 -13.90 -3.78
CA GLU A 144 24.32 -13.61 -2.35
C GLU A 144 23.27 -12.52 -2.17
N LEU A 145 23.31 -11.45 -2.97
CA LEU A 145 22.36 -10.36 -2.95
C LEU A 145 20.93 -10.80 -3.28
N ARG A 146 20.77 -11.86 -4.06
CA ARG A 146 19.47 -12.39 -4.47
C ARG A 146 18.96 -13.54 -3.61
N GLU A 147 19.69 -13.96 -2.59
CA GLU A 147 19.32 -15.12 -1.77
C GLU A 147 17.97 -14.93 -1.09
N ASP A 148 17.68 -13.72 -0.65
CA ASP A 148 16.45 -13.33 0.03
C ASP A 148 15.36 -12.76 -0.91
N PHE A 149 15.59 -12.76 -2.23
CA PHE A 149 14.61 -12.25 -3.18
C PHE A 149 13.42 -13.19 -3.30
N GLU A 150 12.23 -12.67 -3.09
CA GLU A 150 10.98 -13.42 -3.28
C GLU A 150 10.78 -13.82 -4.75
N SER A 151 11.25 -12.98 -5.65
CA SER A 151 11.20 -13.20 -7.09
C SER A 151 12.15 -14.29 -7.60
N ASP A 152 13.21 -14.62 -6.83
CA ASP A 152 14.23 -15.62 -7.21
C ASP A 152 14.19 -16.87 -6.31
N SER A 153 13.22 -16.95 -5.36
CA SER A 153 13.21 -18.01 -4.37
C SER A 153 13.09 -19.40 -5.02
N LYS A 154 14.23 -20.05 -5.17
CA LYS A 154 14.37 -21.49 -5.35
C LYS A 154 14.14 -22.14 -3.98
N SER A 155 12.93 -22.07 -3.42
CA SER A 155 12.61 -22.75 -2.18
C SER A 155 12.84 -24.24 -2.36
N GLY A 156 13.81 -24.78 -1.63
CA GLY A 156 14.55 -26.02 -1.83
C GLY A 156 13.80 -27.34 -1.89
N LEU A 157 12.47 -27.41 -1.88
CA LEU A 157 11.69 -28.66 -2.03
C LEU A 157 10.61 -28.58 -3.14
N MET A 158 10.46 -27.44 -3.82
CA MET A 158 9.48 -27.27 -4.89
C MET A 158 10.14 -27.02 -6.25
N PHE A 159 11.04 -27.90 -6.66
CA PHE A 159 11.63 -27.96 -8.01
C PHE A 159 10.60 -27.94 -9.15
N TRP A 160 9.32 -28.19 -8.85
CA TRP A 160 8.23 -28.31 -9.82
C TRP A 160 7.33 -27.07 -9.94
N ARG A 161 7.43 -26.09 -9.03
CA ARG A 161 6.73 -24.80 -9.16
C ARG A 161 7.71 -23.76 -9.68
N GLY A 162 7.82 -23.73 -11.00
CA GLY A 162 8.72 -22.86 -11.71
C GLY A 162 8.50 -21.37 -11.46
N ARG A 163 9.59 -20.64 -11.66
CA ARG A 163 9.75 -19.19 -11.80
C ARG A 163 8.61 -18.34 -11.28
N THR A 164 8.89 -17.53 -10.30
CA THR A 164 7.91 -16.66 -9.64
C THR A 164 7.26 -15.73 -10.66
N ASN A 165 5.95 -15.69 -10.65
CA ASN A 165 5.20 -14.73 -11.44
C ASN A 165 5.62 -13.31 -11.04
N TYR A 166 5.84 -12.48 -12.04
CA TYR A 166 6.18 -11.08 -11.81
C TYR A 166 4.98 -10.31 -11.28
N THR A 167 5.20 -9.51 -10.25
CA THR A 167 4.36 -8.38 -9.90
C THR A 167 5.25 -7.20 -9.53
N ARG A 168 4.73 -5.99 -9.71
CA ARG A 168 5.48 -4.77 -9.38
C ARG A 168 5.79 -4.68 -7.88
N GLU A 169 4.88 -5.15 -7.04
CA GLU A 169 5.02 -5.18 -5.59
C GLU A 169 6.17 -6.09 -5.16
N LYS A 170 6.28 -7.29 -5.77
CA LYS A 170 7.39 -8.21 -5.49
C LYS A 170 8.72 -7.61 -5.85
N LEU A 171 8.83 -6.99 -7.03
CA LEU A 171 10.06 -6.31 -7.43
C LEU A 171 10.40 -5.18 -6.46
N SER A 172 9.43 -4.37 -6.07
CA SER A 172 9.65 -3.29 -5.09
C SER A 172 10.13 -3.86 -3.75
N GLY A 173 9.53 -4.95 -3.27
CA GLY A 173 9.96 -5.65 -2.06
C GLY A 173 11.40 -6.19 -2.16
N ASP A 174 11.77 -6.76 -3.31
CA ASP A 174 13.12 -7.28 -3.53
C ASP A 174 14.17 -6.15 -3.58
N LEU A 175 13.84 -5.02 -4.18
CA LEU A 175 14.72 -3.84 -4.19
C LEU A 175 14.90 -3.25 -2.78
N GLU A 176 13.85 -3.26 -1.95
CA GLU A 176 13.97 -2.87 -0.54
C GLU A 176 14.80 -3.87 0.27
N ARG A 177 14.68 -5.18 0.02
CA ARG A 177 15.56 -6.20 0.63
C ARG A 177 17.02 -5.97 0.23
N LEU A 178 17.26 -5.66 -1.05
CA LEU A 178 18.60 -5.30 -1.53
C LEU A 178 19.15 -4.07 -0.80
N ARG A 179 18.34 -3.02 -0.64
CA ARG A 179 18.72 -1.83 0.11
C ARG A 179 19.02 -2.16 1.56
N ALA A 180 18.15 -2.93 2.23
CA ALA A 180 18.34 -3.34 3.62
C ALA A 180 19.63 -4.16 3.79
N TYR A 181 19.93 -5.07 2.85
CA TYR A 181 21.14 -5.87 2.86
C TYR A 181 22.42 -5.03 2.95
N TYR A 182 22.49 -3.96 2.14
CA TYR A 182 23.63 -3.04 2.16
C TYR A 182 23.64 -2.13 3.40
N LEU A 183 22.49 -1.58 3.79
CA LEU A 183 22.39 -0.73 4.99
C LEU A 183 22.72 -1.49 6.28
N ASP A 184 22.42 -2.79 6.34
CA ASP A 184 22.79 -3.65 7.48
C ASP A 184 24.28 -3.97 7.57
N ARG A 185 25.02 -3.64 6.51
CA ARG A 185 26.48 -3.85 6.43
C ARG A 185 27.26 -2.54 6.33
N GLY A 186 26.63 -1.44 6.70
CA GLY A 186 27.28 -0.14 6.83
C GLY A 186 27.28 0.72 5.57
N TYR A 187 26.73 0.29 4.47
CA TYR A 187 26.72 1.04 3.23
C TYR A 187 25.61 2.10 3.22
N MET A 188 25.78 3.17 4.02
CA MET A 188 24.75 4.18 4.20
C MET A 188 24.45 5.01 2.94
N ASP A 189 25.43 5.17 2.07
CA ASP A 189 25.29 5.88 0.78
C ASP A 189 24.88 4.94 -0.36
N PHE A 190 24.44 3.71 -0.06
CA PHE A 190 23.92 2.78 -1.06
C PHE A 190 22.71 3.37 -1.77
N ALA A 191 22.73 3.31 -3.08
CA ALA A 191 21.64 3.79 -3.91
C ALA A 191 21.36 2.83 -5.08
N ILE A 192 20.09 2.60 -5.36
CA ILE A 192 19.63 2.01 -6.62
C ILE A 192 19.42 3.18 -7.58
N GLU A 193 20.33 3.34 -8.55
CA GLU A 193 20.33 4.48 -9.46
C GLU A 193 19.26 4.35 -10.53
N SER A 194 19.05 3.13 -11.01
CA SER A 194 17.97 2.85 -11.96
C SER A 194 17.55 1.38 -11.93
N THR A 195 16.31 1.13 -12.28
CA THR A 195 15.78 -0.21 -12.49
C THR A 195 15.15 -0.27 -13.88
N GLN A 196 15.64 -1.18 -14.71
CA GLN A 196 15.14 -1.41 -16.06
C GLN A 196 14.40 -2.76 -16.09
N VAL A 197 13.18 -2.75 -16.61
CA VAL A 197 12.39 -3.95 -16.84
C VAL A 197 12.19 -4.11 -18.33
N SER A 198 12.70 -5.20 -18.88
CA SER A 198 12.55 -5.55 -20.28
C SER A 198 11.64 -6.77 -20.42
N ILE A 199 10.71 -6.70 -21.34
CA ILE A 199 9.73 -7.76 -21.61
C ILE A 199 10.07 -8.40 -22.93
N SER A 200 10.06 -9.74 -23.00
CA SER A 200 10.26 -10.48 -24.24
C SER A 200 9.13 -10.19 -25.25
N PRO A 201 9.40 -10.34 -26.58
CA PRO A 201 8.39 -10.08 -27.61
C PRO A 201 7.11 -10.92 -27.47
N ASP A 202 7.22 -12.13 -26.90
CA ASP A 202 6.09 -13.01 -26.60
C ASP A 202 5.33 -12.63 -25.32
N LYS A 203 5.74 -11.53 -24.63
CA LYS A 203 5.16 -11.01 -23.38
C LYS A 203 5.12 -12.02 -22.23
N GLN A 204 5.90 -13.10 -22.28
CA GLN A 204 5.90 -14.16 -21.27
C GLN A 204 7.12 -14.17 -20.36
N ASN A 205 8.19 -13.45 -20.71
CA ASN A 205 9.43 -13.41 -19.93
C ASN A 205 9.84 -11.97 -19.63
N ILE A 206 10.34 -11.77 -18.41
CA ILE A 206 10.81 -10.48 -17.91
C ILE A 206 12.28 -10.61 -17.54
N TYR A 207 13.04 -9.61 -17.91
CA TYR A 207 14.43 -9.39 -17.54
C TYR A 207 14.52 -8.09 -16.77
N ILE A 208 15.12 -8.14 -15.59
CA ILE A 208 15.25 -6.98 -14.70
C ILE A 208 16.74 -6.67 -14.58
N THR A 209 17.10 -5.40 -14.71
CA THR A 209 18.45 -4.91 -14.44
C THR A 209 18.37 -3.78 -13.44
N ALA A 210 18.96 -3.96 -12.25
CA ALA A 210 19.10 -2.95 -11.23
C ALA A 210 20.54 -2.42 -11.25
N ASN A 211 20.71 -1.14 -11.57
CA ASN A 211 22.00 -0.47 -11.48
C ASN A 211 22.13 0.12 -10.07
N VAL A 212 23.18 -0.27 -9.38
CA VAL A 212 23.41 0.13 -7.99
C VAL A 212 24.75 0.85 -7.85
N ARG A 213 24.83 1.68 -6.83
CA ARG A 213 26.07 2.29 -6.33
C ARG A 213 26.20 1.92 -4.88
N GLU A 214 27.25 1.18 -4.52
CA GLU A 214 27.42 0.66 -3.16
C GLU A 214 27.76 1.77 -2.16
N GLY A 215 28.63 2.68 -2.51
CA GLY A 215 29.17 3.67 -1.59
C GLY A 215 30.26 3.10 -0.68
N GLU A 216 30.49 3.77 0.44
CA GLU A 216 31.50 3.39 1.42
C GLU A 216 30.86 2.79 2.67
N VAL A 217 31.66 2.05 3.44
CA VAL A 217 31.23 1.47 4.73
C VAL A 217 31.39 2.52 5.83
N PHE A 218 30.33 2.72 6.61
CA PHE A 218 30.31 3.60 7.77
C PHE A 218 30.37 2.80 9.07
N THR A 219 31.06 3.35 10.07
CA THR A 219 31.11 2.84 11.43
C THR A 219 30.40 3.79 12.39
N VAL A 220 29.88 3.25 13.48
CA VAL A 220 29.23 4.05 14.52
C VAL A 220 30.29 4.77 15.35
N SER A 221 30.23 6.10 15.43
CA SER A 221 31.16 6.88 16.27
C SER A 221 30.70 6.93 17.72
N ASP A 222 29.43 7.29 17.93
CA ASP A 222 28.84 7.38 19.25
C ASP A 222 27.33 7.07 19.21
N VAL A 223 26.75 6.74 20.39
CA VAL A 223 25.33 6.42 20.55
C VAL A 223 24.79 7.14 21.77
N HIS A 224 23.80 8.02 21.53
CA HIS A 224 23.17 8.84 22.56
C HIS A 224 21.70 8.47 22.75
N LEU A 225 21.25 8.53 24.02
CA LEU A 225 19.84 8.47 24.41
C LEU A 225 19.46 9.84 24.95
N THR A 226 18.41 10.44 24.39
CA THR A 226 17.94 11.79 24.76
C THR A 226 16.42 11.83 24.82
N GLY A 227 15.84 12.92 25.29
CA GLY A 227 14.41 13.10 25.43
C GLY A 227 13.94 12.75 26.86
N ASP A 228 12.68 12.38 27.01
CA ASP A 228 12.12 11.95 28.30
C ASP A 228 12.27 10.45 28.46
N LEU A 229 13.31 10.04 29.20
CA LEU A 229 13.66 8.62 29.31
C LEU A 229 12.72 7.83 30.22
N VAL A 230 12.02 8.51 31.16
CA VAL A 230 11.07 7.91 32.14
C VAL A 230 11.73 6.86 33.05
N LEU A 231 12.58 6.02 32.47
CA LEU A 231 13.37 4.99 33.16
C LEU A 231 14.81 5.46 33.33
N ASN A 232 15.55 4.78 34.22
CA ASN A 232 16.98 5.05 34.37
C ASN A 232 17.69 4.85 33.02
N ALA A 233 18.54 5.82 32.65
CA ALA A 233 19.30 5.80 31.40
C ALA A 233 20.15 4.52 31.22
N GLU A 234 20.75 4.00 32.28
CA GLU A 234 21.50 2.76 32.27
C GLU A 234 20.63 1.56 31.90
N THR A 235 19.38 1.55 32.41
CA THR A 235 18.41 0.51 32.07
C THR A 235 18.05 0.55 30.59
N LEU A 236 17.76 1.72 30.05
CA LEU A 236 17.45 1.86 28.61
C LEU A 236 18.67 1.55 27.76
N ARG A 237 19.88 1.92 28.19
CA ARG A 237 21.09 1.62 27.45
C ARG A 237 21.36 0.12 27.31
N SER A 238 20.92 -0.70 28.27
CA SER A 238 21.04 -2.15 28.16
C SER A 238 20.21 -2.78 27.03
N PHE A 239 19.27 -2.03 26.45
CA PHE A 239 18.46 -2.43 25.29
C PHE A 239 18.99 -1.89 23.96
N VAL A 240 19.99 -1.02 24.01
CA VAL A 240 20.69 -0.54 22.82
C VAL A 240 21.53 -1.66 22.25
N ARG A 241 21.36 -1.94 20.97
CA ARG A 241 22.05 -3.01 20.25
C ARG A 241 23.18 -2.52 19.37
N VAL A 242 23.36 -1.22 19.32
CA VAL A 242 24.38 -0.57 18.50
C VAL A 242 25.49 -0.10 19.41
N ASP A 243 26.72 -0.53 19.13
CA ASP A 243 27.89 -0.13 19.90
C ASP A 243 28.82 0.79 19.09
N SER A 244 29.49 1.71 19.79
CA SER A 244 30.52 2.57 19.21
C SER A 244 31.71 1.76 18.69
N GLY A 245 32.17 2.09 17.50
CA GLY A 245 33.27 1.38 16.81
C GLY A 245 32.82 0.23 15.90
N GLU A 246 31.56 -0.19 15.97
CA GLU A 246 31.04 -1.23 15.11
C GLU A 246 30.59 -0.67 13.74
N VAL A 247 30.46 -1.56 12.76
CA VAL A 247 29.90 -1.22 11.46
C VAL A 247 28.42 -0.85 11.65
N PHE A 248 27.99 0.23 11.02
CA PHE A 248 26.58 0.62 11.07
C PHE A 248 25.67 -0.50 10.53
N SER A 249 24.58 -0.75 11.25
CA SER A 249 23.54 -1.68 10.82
C SER A 249 22.16 -1.08 11.05
N ARG A 250 21.41 -0.90 9.99
CA ARG A 250 20.02 -0.45 10.07
C ARG A 250 19.18 -1.38 10.93
N LYS A 251 19.36 -2.67 10.78
CA LYS A 251 18.68 -3.70 11.56
C LYS A 251 18.91 -3.54 13.06
N GLU A 252 20.15 -3.27 13.49
CA GLU A 252 20.45 -3.09 14.92
C GLU A 252 19.87 -1.78 15.46
N VAL A 253 19.79 -0.73 14.63
CA VAL A 253 19.11 0.52 14.99
C VAL A 253 17.60 0.27 15.15
N GLU A 254 16.96 -0.40 14.22
CA GLU A 254 15.53 -0.77 14.29
C GLU A 254 15.24 -1.68 15.49
N SER A 255 16.09 -2.69 15.73
CA SER A 255 16.00 -3.58 16.90
C SER A 255 16.11 -2.82 18.23
N THR A 256 16.95 -1.77 18.28
CA THR A 256 17.08 -0.88 19.44
C THR A 256 15.78 -0.10 19.67
N VAL A 257 15.23 0.49 18.61
CA VAL A 257 13.95 1.22 18.67
C VAL A 257 12.84 0.31 19.18
N GLU A 258 12.71 -0.88 18.63
CA GLU A 258 11.71 -1.87 19.03
C GLU A 258 11.88 -2.29 20.50
N ALA A 259 13.12 -2.57 20.94
CA ALA A 259 13.40 -3.00 22.29
C ALA A 259 13.04 -1.91 23.32
N ILE A 260 13.46 -0.66 23.08
CA ILE A 260 13.15 0.46 23.97
C ILE A 260 11.64 0.73 24.00
N THR A 261 10.98 0.75 22.84
CA THR A 261 9.51 0.94 22.74
C THR A 261 8.76 -0.16 23.47
N ALA A 262 9.17 -1.43 23.32
CA ALA A 262 8.57 -2.56 24.03
C ALA A 262 8.71 -2.44 25.55
N VAL A 263 9.86 -2.00 26.02
CA VAL A 263 10.10 -1.75 27.46
C VAL A 263 9.17 -0.66 27.96
N LEU A 264 9.12 0.50 27.29
CA LEU A 264 8.25 1.61 27.68
C LEU A 264 6.75 1.20 27.66
N SER A 265 6.34 0.44 26.65
CA SER A 265 4.98 -0.10 26.53
C SER A 265 4.60 -0.98 27.73
N ASN A 266 5.54 -1.76 28.27
CA ASN A 266 5.28 -2.59 29.44
C ASN A 266 5.13 -1.80 30.75
N PHE A 267 5.57 -0.54 30.75
CA PHE A 267 5.37 0.40 31.87
C PHE A 267 4.16 1.31 31.69
N GLY A 268 3.31 1.06 30.70
CA GLY A 268 2.07 1.80 30.44
C GLY A 268 2.16 2.88 29.37
N TYR A 269 3.28 3.03 28.70
CA TYR A 269 3.47 4.02 27.63
C TYR A 269 3.17 3.39 26.26
N ALA A 270 1.86 3.16 26.02
CA ALA A 270 1.38 2.44 24.83
C ALA A 270 1.74 3.12 23.50
N PHE A 271 1.92 4.42 23.52
CA PHE A 271 2.18 5.25 22.35
C PHE A 271 3.60 5.85 22.37
N ALA A 272 4.51 5.21 23.11
CA ALA A 272 5.90 5.62 23.14
C ALA A 272 6.51 5.59 21.73
N ASN A 273 7.19 6.68 21.37
CA ASN A 273 7.92 6.81 20.14
C ASN A 273 9.42 6.95 20.43
N VAL A 274 10.23 6.20 19.71
CA VAL A 274 11.69 6.28 19.78
C VAL A 274 12.19 6.57 18.38
N ASN A 275 12.68 7.79 18.17
CA ASN A 275 13.14 8.24 16.86
C ASN A 275 14.67 8.20 16.77
N PRO A 276 15.25 7.34 15.92
CA PRO A 276 16.69 7.33 15.68
C PRO A 276 17.05 8.48 14.73
N VAL A 277 17.95 9.35 15.16
CA VAL A 277 18.45 10.49 14.38
C VAL A 277 19.93 10.26 14.09
N PRO A 278 20.29 9.76 12.90
CA PRO A 278 21.68 9.58 12.49
C PRO A 278 22.28 10.91 12.04
N ARG A 279 23.50 11.20 12.51
CA ARG A 279 24.33 12.30 12.03
C ARG A 279 25.54 11.71 11.31
N ILE A 280 25.54 11.84 9.98
CA ILE A 280 26.56 11.24 9.12
C ILE A 280 27.74 12.19 8.94
N ASN A 281 28.95 11.71 9.23
CA ASN A 281 30.20 12.34 8.86
C ASN A 281 30.84 11.54 7.71
N ARG A 282 30.77 12.13 6.51
CA ARG A 282 31.26 11.49 5.29
C ARG A 282 32.78 11.52 5.17
N ASP A 283 33.44 12.51 5.78
CA ASP A 283 34.90 12.66 5.72
C ASP A 283 35.58 11.54 6.52
N ASP A 284 35.04 11.24 7.70
CA ASP A 284 35.56 10.19 8.60
C ASP A 284 34.86 8.84 8.39
N LYS A 285 33.84 8.78 7.52
CA LYS A 285 32.99 7.59 7.30
C LYS A 285 32.38 7.06 8.60
N THR A 286 31.88 7.96 9.43
CA THR A 286 31.28 7.63 10.72
C THR A 286 29.84 8.17 10.83
N VAL A 287 29.08 7.54 11.73
CA VAL A 287 27.73 7.98 12.06
C VAL A 287 27.55 8.05 13.57
N ASP A 288 27.08 9.18 14.06
CA ASP A 288 26.62 9.38 15.43
C ASP A 288 25.10 9.16 15.45
N ILE A 289 24.62 8.30 16.34
CA ILE A 289 23.20 7.93 16.40
C ILE A 289 22.59 8.43 17.71
N THR A 290 21.62 9.31 17.61
CA THR A 290 20.86 9.79 18.76
C THR A 290 19.47 9.17 18.74
N PHE A 291 19.13 8.35 19.73
CA PHE A 291 17.76 7.86 19.93
C PHE A 291 17.00 8.87 20.79
N PHE A 292 16.06 9.56 20.17
CA PHE A 292 15.20 10.52 20.85
C PHE A 292 13.94 9.82 21.35
N VAL A 293 13.76 9.79 22.68
CA VAL A 293 12.69 9.05 23.36
C VAL A 293 11.56 10.00 23.73
N GLU A 294 10.36 9.72 23.21
CA GLU A 294 9.11 10.41 23.49
C GLU A 294 8.08 9.41 24.03
N PRO A 295 7.99 9.18 25.34
CA PRO A 295 7.12 8.17 25.90
C PRO A 295 5.64 8.50 25.74
N GLY A 296 5.30 9.78 25.64
CA GLY A 296 3.93 10.24 25.65
C GLY A 296 3.27 10.09 27.03
N LYS A 297 1.93 10.04 27.06
CA LYS A 297 1.17 9.85 28.30
C LYS A 297 1.10 8.36 28.69
N ARG A 298 1.17 8.09 29.97
CA ARG A 298 0.95 6.75 30.50
C ARG A 298 -0.53 6.42 30.45
N VAL A 299 -0.90 5.25 29.92
CA VAL A 299 -2.28 4.86 29.70
C VAL A 299 -2.65 3.56 30.41
N TYR A 300 -3.91 3.42 30.78
CA TYR A 300 -4.47 2.19 31.32
C TYR A 300 -5.55 1.64 30.40
N VAL A 301 -5.80 0.34 30.46
CA VAL A 301 -6.84 -0.30 29.68
C VAL A 301 -8.19 -0.07 30.34
N ARG A 302 -9.04 0.71 29.70
CA ARG A 302 -10.38 1.02 30.19
C ARG A 302 -11.29 -0.21 30.13
N ARG A 303 -11.33 -0.89 28.98
CA ARG A 303 -12.23 -2.02 28.71
C ARG A 303 -11.61 -3.00 27.71
N VAL A 304 -11.96 -4.28 27.88
CA VAL A 304 -11.64 -5.35 26.93
C VAL A 304 -12.93 -5.87 26.32
N GLU A 305 -13.08 -5.75 25.01
CA GLU A 305 -14.24 -6.24 24.27
C GLU A 305 -13.86 -7.45 23.45
N PHE A 306 -14.75 -8.44 23.38
CA PHE A 306 -14.62 -9.59 22.50
C PHE A 306 -15.67 -9.50 21.38
N ARG A 307 -15.26 -9.80 20.16
CA ARG A 307 -16.11 -9.80 18.97
C ARG A 307 -15.90 -11.08 18.19
N GLY A 308 -16.97 -11.62 17.58
CA GLY A 308 -16.89 -12.85 16.78
C GLY A 308 -16.93 -14.15 17.58
N ASN A 309 -17.09 -14.12 18.90
CA ASN A 309 -17.17 -15.29 19.76
C ASN A 309 -18.61 -15.84 19.86
N THR A 310 -19.20 -16.22 18.72
CA THR A 310 -20.61 -16.65 18.63
C THR A 310 -20.96 -17.89 19.48
N LEU A 311 -20.01 -18.81 19.67
CA LEU A 311 -20.19 -20.04 20.44
C LEU A 311 -19.52 -20.02 21.81
N SER A 312 -18.45 -19.25 21.97
CA SER A 312 -17.68 -19.20 23.21
C SER A 312 -18.20 -18.10 24.13
N LYS A 313 -18.44 -18.41 25.40
CA LYS A 313 -18.84 -17.41 26.40
C LYS A 313 -17.68 -16.45 26.69
N ASP A 314 -17.99 -15.19 26.91
CA ASP A 314 -17.05 -14.10 27.25
C ASP A 314 -16.16 -14.46 28.45
N GLU A 315 -16.72 -15.09 29.47
CA GLU A 315 -16.00 -15.52 30.69
C GLU A 315 -14.83 -16.47 30.40
N VAL A 316 -14.97 -17.33 29.36
CA VAL A 316 -13.92 -18.28 28.98
C VAL A 316 -12.74 -17.52 28.38
N LEU A 317 -13.02 -16.49 27.55
CA LEU A 317 -12.00 -15.65 26.93
C LEU A 317 -11.31 -14.78 27.98
N ARG A 318 -12.08 -14.14 28.86
CA ARG A 318 -11.56 -13.29 29.94
C ARG A 318 -10.58 -14.01 30.85
N ARG A 319 -10.81 -15.30 31.15
CA ARG A 319 -9.90 -16.12 31.97
C ARG A 319 -8.51 -16.28 31.34
N GLU A 320 -8.42 -16.24 30.03
CA GLU A 320 -7.16 -16.36 29.29
C GLU A 320 -6.43 -15.02 29.13
N MET A 321 -7.11 -13.90 29.37
CA MET A 321 -6.49 -12.59 29.32
C MET A 321 -5.44 -12.40 30.43
N ARG A 322 -4.38 -11.70 30.11
CA ARG A 322 -3.32 -11.26 31.02
C ARG A 322 -3.23 -9.75 31.12
N GLN A 323 -3.76 -9.03 30.11
CA GLN A 323 -4.05 -7.61 30.23
C GLN A 323 -5.44 -7.46 30.84
N PHE A 324 -5.52 -6.81 32.01
CA PHE A 324 -6.77 -6.57 32.72
C PHE A 324 -7.29 -5.17 32.49
N GLU A 325 -8.60 -5.01 32.61
CA GLU A 325 -9.26 -3.72 32.67
C GLU A 325 -8.83 -2.98 33.94
N GLY A 326 -8.65 -1.65 33.87
CA GLY A 326 -8.16 -0.82 34.98
C GLY A 326 -6.65 -0.95 35.25
N ALA A 327 -5.95 -1.89 34.62
CA ALA A 327 -4.50 -2.02 34.73
C ALA A 327 -3.79 -1.13 33.73
N TRP A 328 -2.54 -0.77 34.04
CA TRP A 328 -1.67 -0.11 33.07
C TRP A 328 -1.49 -0.99 31.83
N TYR A 329 -1.43 -0.32 30.69
CA TYR A 329 -1.15 -0.99 29.42
C TYR A 329 0.17 -1.78 29.49
N SER A 330 0.17 -2.97 28.93
CA SER A 330 1.38 -3.78 28.79
C SER A 330 1.31 -4.62 27.51
N GLN A 331 2.16 -4.32 26.56
CA GLN A 331 2.23 -5.06 25.30
C GLN A 331 2.53 -6.55 25.54
N ALA A 332 3.44 -6.86 26.47
CA ALA A 332 3.74 -8.25 26.82
C ALA A 332 2.54 -8.99 27.44
N ALA A 333 1.65 -8.28 28.17
CA ALA A 333 0.44 -8.89 28.70
C ALA A 333 -0.58 -9.16 27.56
N ILE A 334 -0.67 -8.27 26.58
CA ILE A 334 -1.50 -8.43 25.38
C ILE A 334 -1.02 -9.61 24.54
N ASP A 335 0.27 -9.69 24.26
CA ASP A 335 0.86 -10.78 23.47
C ASP A 335 0.68 -12.14 24.14
N ARG A 336 0.88 -12.21 25.47
CA ARG A 336 0.57 -13.41 26.25
C ARG A 336 -0.91 -13.78 26.18
N SER A 337 -1.81 -12.81 26.21
CA SER A 337 -3.25 -13.04 26.08
C SER A 337 -3.57 -13.64 24.71
N ARG A 338 -3.02 -13.07 23.64
CA ARG A 338 -3.17 -13.57 22.25
C ARG A 338 -2.71 -15.02 22.15
N LEU A 339 -1.50 -15.33 22.61
CA LEU A 339 -0.94 -16.69 22.58
C LEU A 339 -1.80 -17.68 23.36
N ARG A 340 -2.37 -17.29 24.51
CA ARG A 340 -3.23 -18.14 25.31
C ARG A 340 -4.55 -18.42 24.61
N LEU A 341 -5.18 -17.37 24.05
CA LEU A 341 -6.41 -17.50 23.28
C LEU A 341 -6.23 -18.38 22.02
N GLN A 342 -5.10 -18.27 21.32
CA GLN A 342 -4.78 -19.15 20.22
C GLN A 342 -4.59 -20.63 20.63
N ARG A 343 -3.97 -20.85 21.80
CA ARG A 343 -3.71 -22.22 22.30
C ARG A 343 -4.96 -22.99 22.72
N ILE A 344 -6.07 -22.30 23.02
CA ILE A 344 -7.34 -22.99 23.32
C ILE A 344 -7.83 -23.80 22.10
N GLY A 345 -7.47 -23.40 20.89
CA GLY A 345 -7.88 -24.10 19.66
C GLY A 345 -9.33 -23.88 19.23
N TYR A 346 -10.05 -22.94 19.86
CA TYR A 346 -11.44 -22.63 19.51
C TYR A 346 -11.56 -21.62 18.37
N PHE A 347 -10.47 -20.92 18.03
CA PHE A 347 -10.46 -19.82 17.09
C PHE A 347 -9.47 -20.08 15.96
N VAL A 348 -9.89 -19.81 14.75
CA VAL A 348 -9.02 -19.89 13.55
C VAL A 348 -7.98 -18.77 13.58
N ASN A 349 -8.40 -17.58 14.04
CA ASN A 349 -7.53 -16.43 14.19
C ASN A 349 -7.91 -15.63 15.45
N VAL A 350 -6.92 -15.05 16.12
CA VAL A 350 -7.08 -14.15 17.24
C VAL A 350 -6.32 -12.88 16.96
N ASN A 351 -7.04 -11.79 16.72
CA ASN A 351 -6.48 -10.46 16.63
C ASN A 351 -6.81 -9.66 17.87
N ILE A 352 -5.85 -8.89 18.41
CA ILE A 352 -6.07 -7.97 19.54
C ILE A 352 -5.61 -6.59 19.05
N GLU A 353 -6.55 -5.68 18.98
CA GLU A 353 -6.32 -4.30 18.59
C GLU A 353 -6.46 -3.39 19.80
N THR A 354 -5.66 -2.35 19.84
CA THR A 354 -5.70 -1.32 20.86
C THR A 354 -6.13 -0.01 20.23
N ALA A 355 -7.21 0.56 20.69
CA ALA A 355 -7.71 1.86 20.23
C ALA A 355 -7.67 2.88 21.35
N ALA A 356 -7.27 4.11 21.03
CA ALA A 356 -7.40 5.24 21.93
C ALA A 356 -8.89 5.56 22.12
N VAL A 357 -9.28 5.89 23.34
CA VAL A 357 -10.65 6.32 23.65
C VAL A 357 -10.73 7.83 23.47
N GLU A 358 -11.55 8.29 22.51
CA GLU A 358 -11.77 9.71 22.29
C GLU A 358 -12.29 10.41 23.57
N GLY A 359 -11.71 11.57 23.90
CA GLY A 359 -12.13 12.40 25.03
C GLY A 359 -11.66 11.94 26.41
N SER A 360 -10.79 10.93 26.52
CA SER A 360 -10.08 10.63 27.76
C SER A 360 -8.72 11.33 27.77
N GLU A 361 -8.53 12.28 28.70
CA GLU A 361 -7.22 12.88 28.98
C GLU A 361 -6.26 11.88 29.63
#